data_6023a33dc75efabc54334c65e0b0141a
#
_entry.id   6023a33dc75efabc54334c65e0b0141a
#
_cell.length_a   1.000
_cell.length_b   1.000
_cell.length_c   1.000
_cell.angle_alpha   90.00
_cell.angle_beta   90.00
_cell.angle_gamma   90.00
#
_symmetry.space_group_name_H-M   'P 1'
#
loop_
_entity.id
_entity.type
_entity.pdbx_description
1 polymer ?
#
loop_
_entity_poly.entity_id
_entity_poly.type
_entity_poly.pdbx_seq_one_letter_code
_entity_poly.pdbx_strand_id
1 'polypeptide(L)'
;GKVLNRDFYPNEKDLTLIIPFFRKMENQYCAPIQKDGSFSFRFPIFAKIREISIRNYAEHLYVHPGDSVYVEIDFKDMFHPKVTGDAEKLNQEILAFTENAYYYIQNYSIGSNLNNNDFETELKREYNLRLERRQEYIQKYKPSEEVEFLTEELLKQDYYYALLLYASHIQDETGKELERYHALLPEINGLYHKGILSARLFDIAESVENYVLFGMALKNRKYPKIEDMMSLIGENTLNQYLYTKMMANCLTANDTLALAKRHAQFDSIVKMPHLRAQITQIYNRTKSYLENPQSVSDNLLYGVFHENASQKTSMSFMEPIYEMLEKDRGKVIYFDFWVKWCPPCLTEMEPLKQLRSKYSTKDLVIYSICGSEPKEEWEECLDKYSLRNRGIECIYANDFFGKENYQKICNQWNVHDMPYYILINRKGQIIDFGSSARPSNPNLRSRIEEAVKNIK
;
A
#
# COMPACT_ATOMS: atom_id res chain seq x y z
N GLY A 1 -10.77 -18.48 17.13
CA GLY A 1 -9.59 -18.38 17.96
C GLY A 1 -9.85 -17.82 19.34
N LYS A 2 -8.81 -17.67 20.13
CA LYS A 2 -8.89 -17.15 21.49
C LYS A 2 -7.68 -16.31 21.84
N VAL A 3 -7.90 -15.20 22.54
CA VAL A 3 -6.87 -14.37 23.14
C VAL A 3 -6.75 -14.70 24.62
N LEU A 4 -5.51 -14.96 25.08
CA LEU A 4 -5.15 -15.20 26.47
C LEU A 4 -4.46 -13.98 27.07
N ASN A 5 -4.43 -13.89 28.41
CA ASN A 5 -3.70 -12.85 29.14
C ASN A 5 -4.04 -11.40 28.72
N ARG A 6 -5.32 -11.13 28.49
CA ARG A 6 -5.85 -9.84 27.99
C ARG A 6 -5.47 -8.62 28.82
N ASP A 7 -5.16 -8.81 30.10
CA ASP A 7 -4.77 -7.72 31.02
C ASP A 7 -3.45 -7.03 30.59
N PHE A 8 -2.65 -7.66 29.73
CA PHE A 8 -1.45 -7.05 29.15
C PHE A 8 -1.75 -5.95 28.14
N TYR A 9 -2.88 -6.07 27.41
CA TYR A 9 -3.38 -5.07 26.47
C TYR A 9 -4.87 -4.81 26.69
N PRO A 10 -5.24 -4.15 27.79
CA PRO A 10 -6.64 -4.01 28.21
C PRO A 10 -7.48 -3.15 27.26
N ASN A 11 -6.82 -2.33 26.42
CA ASN A 11 -7.47 -1.47 25.44
C ASN A 11 -7.70 -2.16 24.10
N GLU A 12 -7.13 -3.34 23.87
CA GLU A 12 -7.33 -4.10 22.64
C GLU A 12 -8.71 -4.77 22.67
N LYS A 13 -9.61 -4.29 21.80
CA LYS A 13 -10.99 -4.76 21.76
C LYS A 13 -11.30 -5.61 20.55
N ASP A 14 -10.51 -5.46 19.49
CA ASP A 14 -10.72 -6.07 18.20
C ASP A 14 -9.42 -6.64 17.65
N LEU A 15 -9.52 -7.69 16.84
CA LEU A 15 -8.41 -8.19 16.04
C LEU A 15 -8.66 -7.91 14.57
N THR A 16 -7.60 -7.65 13.83
CA THR A 16 -7.66 -7.43 12.38
C THR A 16 -6.94 -8.56 11.65
N LEU A 17 -7.70 -9.34 10.88
CA LEU A 17 -7.12 -10.28 9.92
C LEU A 17 -6.84 -9.56 8.61
N ILE A 18 -5.64 -9.75 8.08
CA ILE A 18 -5.18 -9.20 6.81
C ILE A 18 -5.03 -10.35 5.81
N ILE A 19 -5.64 -10.18 4.66
CA ILE A 19 -5.35 -11.00 3.48
C ILE A 19 -4.49 -10.15 2.55
N PRO A 20 -3.21 -10.49 2.36
CA PRO A 20 -2.30 -9.70 1.54
C PRO A 20 -2.86 -9.45 0.13
N PHE A 21 -2.71 -8.22 -0.32
CA PHE A 21 -2.98 -7.76 -1.66
C PHE A 21 -1.94 -6.68 -2.00
N PHE A 22 -2.13 -5.85 -3.00
CA PHE A 22 -1.27 -4.68 -3.20
C PHE A 22 -1.29 -3.81 -1.95
N ARG A 23 -0.15 -3.22 -1.60
CA ARG A 23 -0.03 -2.35 -0.42
C ARG A 23 -1.18 -1.37 -0.35
N LYS A 24 -1.79 -1.22 0.84
CA LYS A 24 -2.92 -0.32 1.13
C LYS A 24 -4.27 -0.72 0.54
N MET A 25 -4.34 -1.82 -0.17
CA MET A 25 -5.57 -2.36 -0.75
C MET A 25 -5.88 -3.75 -0.21
N GLU A 26 -5.19 -4.15 0.84
CA GLU A 26 -5.36 -5.43 1.51
C GLU A 26 -6.78 -5.60 2.04
N ASN A 27 -7.31 -6.79 1.93
CA ASN A 27 -8.56 -7.11 2.60
C ASN A 27 -8.32 -7.24 4.09
N GLN A 28 -8.99 -6.41 4.85
CA GLN A 28 -8.95 -6.43 6.31
C GLN A 28 -10.34 -6.82 6.83
N TYR A 29 -10.33 -7.80 7.72
CA TYR A 29 -11.51 -8.26 8.44
C TYR A 29 -11.31 -7.99 9.91
N CYS A 30 -12.20 -7.22 10.54
CA CYS A 30 -12.15 -6.95 11.97
C CYS A 30 -13.11 -7.88 12.70
N ALA A 31 -12.66 -8.43 13.83
CA ALA A 31 -13.47 -9.23 14.70
C ALA A 31 -13.32 -8.77 16.15
N PRO A 32 -14.44 -8.53 16.88
CA PRO A 32 -14.38 -8.17 18.28
C PRO A 32 -13.87 -9.34 19.11
N ILE A 33 -13.03 -9.03 20.10
CA ILE A 33 -12.62 -9.99 21.13
C ILE A 33 -13.75 -10.08 22.15
N GLN A 34 -14.42 -11.22 22.23
CA GLN A 34 -15.53 -11.45 23.14
C GLN A 34 -15.06 -11.41 24.62
N LYS A 35 -16.00 -11.38 25.55
CA LYS A 35 -15.67 -11.34 27.01
C LYS A 35 -14.81 -12.52 27.46
N ASP A 36 -15.01 -13.70 26.88
CA ASP A 36 -14.24 -14.91 27.15
C ASP A 36 -12.92 -15.01 26.38
N GLY A 37 -12.56 -13.96 25.61
CA GLY A 37 -11.38 -13.91 24.77
C GLY A 37 -11.56 -14.50 23.36
N SER A 38 -12.71 -15.09 23.06
CA SER A 38 -12.94 -15.71 21.73
C SER A 38 -13.09 -14.65 20.63
N PHE A 39 -12.70 -15.03 19.40
CA PHE A 39 -12.88 -14.26 18.17
C PHE A 39 -13.11 -15.19 16.98
N SER A 40 -13.68 -14.67 15.90
CA SER A 40 -13.93 -15.46 14.67
C SER A 40 -13.84 -14.60 13.42
N PHE A 41 -13.23 -15.14 12.38
CA PHE A 41 -13.21 -14.58 11.03
C PHE A 41 -13.80 -15.57 10.04
N ARG A 42 -14.47 -15.07 9.00
CA ARG A 42 -14.90 -15.85 7.85
C ARG A 42 -14.63 -15.06 6.58
N PHE A 43 -13.88 -15.64 5.66
CA PHE A 43 -13.45 -14.99 4.42
C PHE A 43 -13.25 -16.00 3.30
N PRO A 44 -13.37 -15.59 2.03
CA PRO A 44 -13.13 -16.45 0.88
C PRO A 44 -11.64 -16.59 0.58
N ILE A 45 -11.23 -17.78 0.12
CA ILE A 45 -9.89 -18.07 -0.37
C ILE A 45 -9.97 -18.55 -1.81
N PHE A 46 -9.18 -17.94 -2.70
CA PHE A 46 -9.19 -18.19 -4.15
C PHE A 46 -7.87 -18.79 -4.68
N ALA A 47 -6.99 -19.26 -3.80
CA ALA A 47 -5.72 -19.89 -4.16
C ALA A 47 -5.62 -21.29 -3.53
N LYS A 48 -4.73 -22.12 -4.06
CA LYS A 48 -4.45 -23.42 -3.44
C LYS A 48 -3.88 -23.23 -2.03
N ILE A 49 -2.91 -22.32 -1.90
CA ILE A 49 -2.32 -21.91 -0.62
C ILE A 49 -2.42 -20.40 -0.52
N ARG A 50 -2.92 -19.88 0.58
CA ARG A 50 -3.07 -18.44 0.84
C ARG A 50 -2.34 -18.03 2.09
N GLU A 51 -1.48 -17.03 1.99
CA GLU A 51 -0.94 -16.34 3.14
C GLU A 51 -1.99 -15.38 3.72
N ILE A 52 -2.10 -15.38 5.06
CA ILE A 52 -2.92 -14.46 5.85
C ILE A 52 -2.12 -14.01 7.06
N SER A 53 -2.55 -12.92 7.70
CA SER A 53 -1.94 -12.46 8.95
C SER A 53 -3.02 -11.97 9.90
N ILE A 54 -2.81 -12.13 11.21
CA ILE A 54 -3.54 -11.39 12.23
C ILE A 54 -2.60 -10.29 12.71
N ARG A 55 -2.93 -9.05 12.38
CA ARG A 55 -2.05 -7.88 12.57
C ARG A 55 -1.45 -7.84 13.97
N ASN A 56 -0.13 -7.69 14.06
CA ASN A 56 0.68 -7.62 15.27
C ASN A 56 0.77 -8.90 16.10
N TYR A 57 0.08 -10.00 15.71
CA TYR A 57 -0.03 -11.18 16.57
C TYR A 57 0.32 -12.50 15.90
N ALA A 58 -0.06 -12.68 14.65
CA ALA A 58 0.19 -13.90 13.90
C ALA A 58 0.45 -13.56 12.44
N GLU A 59 1.70 -13.36 12.09
CA GLU A 59 2.12 -13.04 10.74
C GLU A 59 2.47 -14.34 9.98
N HIS A 60 2.32 -14.29 8.65
CA HIS A 60 2.69 -15.38 7.75
C HIS A 60 2.02 -16.73 8.06
N LEU A 61 0.72 -16.72 8.33
CA LEU A 61 -0.08 -17.95 8.39
C LEU A 61 -0.49 -18.39 6.99
N TYR A 62 -0.51 -19.70 6.75
CA TYR A 62 -0.88 -20.28 5.46
C TYR A 62 -2.10 -21.17 5.62
N VAL A 63 -3.06 -21.05 4.71
CA VAL A 63 -4.34 -21.75 4.77
C VAL A 63 -4.78 -22.17 3.36
N HIS A 64 -5.66 -23.19 3.30
CA HIS A 64 -6.31 -23.66 2.08
C HIS A 64 -7.77 -23.25 2.02
N PRO A 65 -8.39 -23.30 0.83
CA PRO A 65 -9.84 -23.16 0.71
C PRO A 65 -10.56 -24.24 1.52
N GLY A 66 -11.45 -23.79 2.40
CA GLY A 66 -12.25 -24.68 3.23
C GLY A 66 -11.68 -25.03 4.59
N ASP A 67 -10.43 -24.61 4.89
CA ASP A 67 -9.84 -24.87 6.20
C ASP A 67 -10.63 -24.22 7.34
N SER A 68 -10.72 -24.96 8.43
CA SER A 68 -11.17 -24.47 9.73
C SER A 68 -9.96 -24.44 10.67
N VAL A 69 -9.53 -23.24 11.02
CA VAL A 69 -8.28 -23.02 11.76
C VAL A 69 -8.59 -22.32 13.08
N TYR A 70 -8.03 -22.82 14.16
CA TYR A 70 -8.10 -22.19 15.47
C TYR A 70 -6.75 -21.58 15.82
N VAL A 71 -6.74 -20.29 16.14
CA VAL A 71 -5.53 -19.56 16.51
C VAL A 71 -5.65 -19.11 17.96
N GLU A 72 -4.69 -19.49 18.79
CA GLU A 72 -4.55 -19.00 20.16
C GLU A 72 -3.43 -17.95 20.21
N ILE A 73 -3.75 -16.77 20.68
CA ILE A 73 -2.83 -15.63 20.79
C ILE A 73 -2.65 -15.33 22.26
N ASP A 74 -1.43 -15.48 22.76
CA ASP A 74 -1.10 -15.08 24.13
C ASP A 74 -0.52 -13.67 24.13
N PHE A 75 -1.18 -12.70 24.76
CA PHE A 75 -0.67 -11.33 24.85
C PHE A 75 0.61 -11.19 25.68
N LYS A 76 1.05 -12.24 26.38
CA LYS A 76 2.38 -12.31 26.98
C LYS A 76 3.47 -12.74 26.00
N ASP A 77 3.10 -13.50 24.96
CA ASP A 77 4.00 -14.03 23.93
C ASP A 77 3.33 -13.95 22.58
N MET A 78 3.26 -12.73 22.03
CA MET A 78 2.52 -12.43 20.81
C MET A 78 3.17 -13.00 19.54
N PHE A 79 4.46 -13.36 19.60
CA PHE A 79 5.22 -13.81 18.44
C PHE A 79 5.10 -15.31 18.16
N HIS A 80 4.51 -16.09 19.07
CA HIS A 80 4.36 -17.53 18.95
C HIS A 80 2.90 -17.96 19.06
N PRO A 81 2.04 -17.56 18.11
CA PRO A 81 0.64 -17.99 18.12
C PRO A 81 0.56 -19.50 17.95
N LYS A 82 -0.34 -20.13 18.72
CA LYS A 82 -0.61 -21.57 18.54
C LYS A 82 -1.70 -21.75 17.50
N VAL A 83 -1.40 -22.50 16.45
CA VAL A 83 -2.32 -22.83 15.37
C VAL A 83 -2.73 -24.28 15.49
N THR A 84 -4.04 -24.57 15.43
CA THR A 84 -4.60 -25.93 15.41
C THR A 84 -5.73 -26.03 14.38
N GLY A 85 -6.18 -27.24 14.08
CA GLY A 85 -7.18 -27.52 13.04
C GLY A 85 -6.57 -27.92 11.70
N ASP A 86 -7.28 -27.64 10.61
CA ASP A 86 -6.92 -28.21 9.30
C ASP A 86 -5.55 -27.76 8.78
N ALA A 87 -5.13 -26.52 9.09
CA ALA A 87 -3.84 -25.98 8.69
C ALA A 87 -2.73 -26.09 9.78
N GLU A 88 -2.95 -26.90 10.84
CA GLU A 88 -1.98 -27.02 11.95
C GLU A 88 -0.61 -27.47 11.47
N LYS A 89 -0.55 -28.62 10.78
CA LYS A 89 0.72 -29.18 10.30
C LYS A 89 1.46 -28.25 9.38
N LEU A 90 0.76 -27.64 8.41
CA LEU A 90 1.33 -26.69 7.47
C LEU A 90 2.02 -25.53 8.21
N ASN A 91 1.31 -24.90 9.16
CA ASN A 91 1.85 -23.74 9.87
C ASN A 91 2.94 -24.11 10.88
N GLN A 92 2.89 -25.28 11.52
CA GLN A 92 3.97 -25.77 12.39
C GLN A 92 5.28 -26.02 11.60
N GLU A 93 5.18 -26.66 10.43
CA GLU A 93 6.33 -26.91 9.58
C GLU A 93 6.91 -25.59 9.00
N ILE A 94 6.06 -24.64 8.59
CA ILE A 94 6.51 -23.32 8.13
C ILE A 94 7.16 -22.54 9.26
N LEU A 95 6.61 -22.54 10.46
CA LEU A 95 7.22 -21.89 11.62
C LEU A 95 8.62 -22.46 11.90
N ALA A 96 8.76 -23.79 11.89
CA ALA A 96 10.07 -24.42 12.04
C ALA A 96 11.07 -24.02 10.93
N PHE A 97 10.59 -23.82 9.70
CA PHE A 97 11.42 -23.28 8.62
C PHE A 97 11.84 -21.84 8.88
N THR A 98 10.93 -20.96 9.26
CA THR A 98 11.22 -19.54 9.50
C THR A 98 12.19 -19.34 10.67
N GLU A 99 12.06 -20.13 11.73
CA GLU A 99 12.96 -20.05 12.89
C GLU A 99 14.37 -20.60 12.62
N ASN A 100 14.51 -21.60 11.75
CA ASN A 100 15.78 -22.32 11.59
C ASN A 100 16.51 -22.04 10.28
N ALA A 101 15.81 -21.70 9.21
CA ALA A 101 16.40 -21.64 7.88
C ALA A 101 16.06 -20.35 7.10
N TYR A 102 15.02 -19.65 7.50
CA TYR A 102 14.55 -18.50 6.76
C TYR A 102 14.80 -17.19 7.50
N TYR A 103 15.44 -16.25 6.83
CA TYR A 103 15.48 -14.84 7.23
C TYR A 103 15.31 -13.98 5.99
N TYR A 104 14.58 -12.88 6.15
CA TYR A 104 14.36 -11.95 5.04
C TYR A 104 15.69 -11.38 4.52
N ILE A 105 15.79 -11.22 3.20
CA ILE A 105 16.88 -10.41 2.63
C ILE A 105 16.66 -8.98 3.12
N GLN A 106 17.52 -8.53 4.02
CA GLN A 106 17.54 -7.12 4.40
C GLN A 106 18.14 -6.33 3.23
N ASN A 107 17.28 -5.90 2.31
CA ASN A 107 17.67 -5.22 1.07
C ASN A 107 18.53 -3.97 1.29
N TYR A 108 18.42 -3.36 2.48
CA TYR A 108 19.18 -2.16 2.83
C TYR A 108 20.65 -2.40 3.14
N SER A 109 21.05 -3.61 3.50
CA SER A 109 22.45 -3.92 3.81
C SER A 109 23.30 -4.29 2.59
N ILE A 110 22.66 -4.71 1.50
CA ILE A 110 23.39 -5.22 0.33
C ILE A 110 23.72 -4.11 -0.68
N GLY A 111 23.00 -2.98 -0.70
CA GLY A 111 22.94 -2.26 -1.95
C GLY A 111 23.34 -0.79 -2.03
N SER A 112 23.58 -0.06 -0.98
CA SER A 112 23.79 1.39 -1.15
C SER A 112 25.15 1.79 -1.74
N ASN A 113 26.12 0.88 -1.79
CA ASN A 113 27.48 1.15 -2.24
C ASN A 113 28.06 0.16 -3.27
N LEU A 114 27.27 -0.83 -3.74
CA LEU A 114 27.73 -1.83 -4.70
C LEU A 114 27.38 -1.41 -6.13
N ASN A 115 28.28 -1.68 -7.07
CA ASN A 115 27.95 -1.59 -8.49
C ASN A 115 27.00 -2.75 -8.88
N ASN A 116 26.35 -2.65 -10.06
CA ASN A 116 25.33 -3.58 -10.51
C ASN A 116 25.76 -5.05 -10.49
N ASN A 117 27.00 -5.33 -10.91
CA ASN A 117 27.51 -6.70 -10.98
C ASN A 117 27.81 -7.26 -9.58
N ASP A 118 28.30 -6.43 -8.68
CA ASP A 118 28.59 -6.83 -7.31
C ASP A 118 27.31 -7.11 -6.55
N PHE A 119 26.26 -6.29 -6.75
CA PHE A 119 24.95 -6.52 -6.14
C PHE A 119 24.33 -7.87 -6.56
N GLU A 120 24.26 -8.15 -7.86
CA GLU A 120 23.68 -9.40 -8.35
C GLU A 120 24.49 -10.63 -7.90
N THR A 121 25.81 -10.50 -7.89
CA THR A 121 26.71 -11.56 -7.38
C THR A 121 26.44 -11.85 -5.91
N GLU A 122 26.33 -10.81 -5.09
CA GLU A 122 26.07 -10.95 -3.66
C GLU A 122 24.65 -11.45 -3.39
N LEU A 123 23.64 -10.95 -4.12
CA LEU A 123 22.27 -11.43 -4.03
C LEU A 123 22.17 -12.93 -4.36
N LYS A 124 22.87 -13.37 -5.41
CA LYS A 124 22.92 -14.78 -5.80
C LYS A 124 23.62 -15.63 -4.76
N ARG A 125 24.71 -15.12 -4.15
CA ARG A 125 25.40 -15.79 -3.04
C ARG A 125 24.46 -15.98 -1.84
N GLU A 126 23.74 -14.93 -1.45
CA GLU A 126 22.76 -14.99 -0.37
C GLU A 126 21.62 -15.95 -0.67
N TYR A 127 21.11 -15.96 -1.89
CA TYR A 127 20.08 -16.90 -2.31
C TYR A 127 20.56 -18.35 -2.22
N ASN A 128 21.76 -18.67 -2.70
CA ASN A 128 22.34 -20.00 -2.62
C ASN A 128 22.52 -20.46 -1.15
N LEU A 129 23.01 -19.57 -0.27
CA LEU A 129 23.13 -19.88 1.15
C LEU A 129 21.79 -20.23 1.80
N ARG A 130 20.69 -19.60 1.36
CA ARG A 130 19.35 -19.91 1.83
C ARG A 130 18.84 -21.26 1.32
N LEU A 131 19.16 -21.59 0.07
CA LEU A 131 18.87 -22.91 -0.48
C LEU A 131 19.61 -24.01 0.30
N GLU A 132 20.86 -23.79 0.69
CA GLU A 132 21.62 -24.71 1.54
C GLU A 132 20.96 -24.89 2.91
N ARG A 133 20.60 -23.80 3.58
CA ARG A 133 19.89 -23.85 4.87
C ARG A 133 18.51 -24.52 4.77
N ARG A 134 17.79 -24.26 3.67
CA ARG A 134 16.55 -24.97 3.40
C ARG A 134 16.79 -26.49 3.25
N GLN A 135 17.87 -26.88 2.60
CA GLN A 135 18.23 -28.29 2.46
C GLN A 135 18.55 -28.94 3.82
N GLU A 136 19.28 -28.24 4.69
CA GLU A 136 19.54 -28.66 6.07
C GLU A 136 18.23 -28.81 6.86
N TYR A 137 17.33 -27.84 6.72
CA TYR A 137 15.98 -27.90 7.31
C TYR A 137 15.20 -29.14 6.85
N ILE A 138 15.17 -29.41 5.55
CA ILE A 138 14.47 -30.60 4.98
C ILE A 138 15.07 -31.90 5.53
N GLN A 139 16.38 -32.00 5.57
CA GLN A 139 17.05 -33.20 6.10
C GLN A 139 16.74 -33.44 7.59
N LYS A 140 16.74 -32.36 8.37
CA LYS A 140 16.53 -32.43 9.82
C LYS A 140 15.07 -32.67 10.22
N TYR A 141 14.15 -31.92 9.62
CA TYR A 141 12.75 -31.89 10.05
C TYR A 141 11.82 -32.74 9.20
N LYS A 142 12.25 -33.14 7.99
CA LYS A 142 11.46 -33.96 7.03
C LYS A 142 10.04 -33.44 6.86
N PRO A 143 9.87 -32.16 6.44
CA PRO A 143 8.57 -31.57 6.27
C PRO A 143 7.76 -32.31 5.18
N SER A 144 6.48 -31.97 5.07
CA SER A 144 5.64 -32.43 3.98
C SER A 144 6.12 -31.94 2.62
N GLU A 145 5.82 -32.66 1.54
CA GLU A 145 6.12 -32.24 0.16
C GLU A 145 5.53 -30.87 -0.15
N GLU A 146 4.39 -30.52 0.43
CA GLU A 146 3.76 -29.22 0.27
C GLU A 146 4.59 -28.11 0.88
N VAL A 147 5.18 -28.31 2.06
CA VAL A 147 6.06 -27.34 2.70
C VAL A 147 7.41 -27.27 2.01
N GLU A 148 7.93 -28.39 1.50
CA GLU A 148 9.11 -28.36 0.64
C GLU A 148 8.88 -27.49 -0.59
N PHE A 149 7.75 -27.66 -1.27
CA PHE A 149 7.37 -26.83 -2.41
C PHE A 149 7.16 -25.37 -2.03
N LEU A 150 6.40 -25.10 -0.96
CA LEU A 150 6.11 -23.74 -0.51
C LEU A 150 7.38 -22.95 -0.14
N THR A 151 8.29 -23.59 0.63
CA THR A 151 9.53 -22.95 1.05
C THR A 151 10.47 -22.64 -0.11
N GLU A 152 10.50 -23.47 -1.14
CA GLU A 152 11.25 -23.19 -2.35
C GLU A 152 10.70 -21.98 -3.11
N GLU A 153 9.38 -21.92 -3.28
CA GLU A 153 8.74 -20.81 -3.99
C GLU A 153 8.85 -19.48 -3.20
N LEU A 154 8.79 -19.51 -1.87
CA LEU A 154 8.99 -18.31 -1.04
C LEU A 154 10.42 -17.76 -1.20
N LEU A 155 11.45 -18.62 -1.21
CA LEU A 155 12.83 -18.16 -1.45
C LEU A 155 13.03 -17.57 -2.85
N LYS A 156 12.39 -18.16 -3.88
CA LYS A 156 12.41 -17.59 -5.24
C LYS A 156 11.74 -16.23 -5.29
N GLN A 157 10.60 -16.08 -4.63
CA GLN A 157 9.88 -14.81 -4.56
C GLN A 157 10.73 -13.72 -3.89
N ASP A 158 11.40 -14.03 -2.78
CA ASP A 158 12.30 -13.08 -2.13
C ASP A 158 13.47 -12.67 -3.02
N TYR A 159 14.06 -13.63 -3.74
CA TYR A 159 15.16 -13.35 -4.67
C TYR A 159 14.72 -12.37 -5.78
N TYR A 160 13.60 -12.66 -6.47
CA TYR A 160 13.11 -11.77 -7.52
C TYR A 160 12.63 -10.42 -7.01
N TYR A 161 12.04 -10.37 -5.83
CA TYR A 161 11.67 -9.11 -5.22
C TYR A 161 12.90 -8.22 -4.97
N ALA A 162 13.95 -8.75 -4.35
CA ALA A 162 15.18 -8.02 -4.08
C ALA A 162 15.85 -7.53 -5.38
N LEU A 163 15.89 -8.39 -6.41
CA LEU A 163 16.44 -8.06 -7.71
C LEU A 163 15.68 -6.94 -8.42
N LEU A 164 14.34 -7.01 -8.43
CA LEU A 164 13.49 -5.99 -9.06
C LEU A 164 13.47 -4.67 -8.30
N LEU A 165 13.53 -4.73 -6.97
CA LEU A 165 13.64 -3.53 -6.16
C LEU A 165 14.94 -2.79 -6.48
N TYR A 166 16.07 -3.50 -6.56
CA TYR A 166 17.33 -2.93 -7.00
C TYR A 166 17.26 -2.40 -8.43
N ALA A 167 16.73 -3.20 -9.36
CA ALA A 167 16.58 -2.81 -10.76
C ALA A 167 15.79 -1.51 -10.95
N SER A 168 14.79 -1.25 -10.10
CA SER A 168 14.01 -0.02 -10.18
C SER A 168 14.79 1.22 -9.76
N HIS A 169 15.82 1.08 -8.93
CA HIS A 169 16.65 2.20 -8.45
C HIS A 169 17.80 2.57 -9.39
N ILE A 170 18.25 1.63 -10.23
CA ILE A 170 19.41 1.83 -11.13
C ILE A 170 19.02 2.22 -12.55
N GLN A 171 17.75 2.52 -12.82
CA GLN A 171 17.28 2.94 -14.13
C GLN A 171 17.93 4.27 -14.54
N ASP A 172 18.25 4.39 -15.83
CA ASP A 172 18.86 5.56 -16.43
C ASP A 172 18.18 5.98 -17.75
N GLU A 173 18.61 7.09 -18.33
CA GLU A 173 18.08 7.64 -19.57
C GLU A 173 18.41 6.77 -20.82
N THR A 174 19.35 5.83 -20.73
CA THR A 174 19.72 4.97 -21.86
C THR A 174 18.71 3.85 -22.08
N GLY A 175 18.00 3.45 -21.05
CA GLY A 175 17.09 2.30 -21.03
C GLY A 175 17.81 0.94 -21.10
N LYS A 176 19.12 0.91 -20.91
CA LYS A 176 19.92 -0.32 -20.94
C LYS A 176 19.52 -1.27 -19.81
N GLU A 177 19.33 -0.73 -18.60
CA GLU A 177 18.90 -1.53 -17.45
C GLU A 177 17.45 -2.02 -17.62
N LEU A 178 16.58 -1.24 -18.25
CA LEU A 178 15.24 -1.69 -18.62
C LEU A 178 15.28 -2.92 -19.56
N GLU A 179 16.18 -2.94 -20.53
CA GLU A 179 16.33 -4.08 -21.45
C GLU A 179 16.98 -5.29 -20.76
N ARG A 180 17.96 -5.05 -19.88
CA ARG A 180 18.67 -6.10 -19.13
C ARG A 180 17.73 -6.97 -18.30
N TYR A 181 16.83 -6.38 -17.53
CA TYR A 181 15.93 -7.11 -16.65
C TYR A 181 14.64 -7.57 -17.33
N HIS A 182 14.36 -7.08 -18.54
CA HIS A 182 13.18 -7.51 -19.32
C HIS A 182 13.18 -9.02 -19.59
N ALA A 183 14.35 -9.62 -19.81
CA ALA A 183 14.51 -11.04 -20.04
C ALA A 183 14.05 -11.92 -18.85
N LEU A 184 13.93 -11.37 -17.65
CA LEU A 184 13.47 -12.07 -16.45
C LEU A 184 11.94 -12.15 -16.31
N LEU A 185 11.19 -11.34 -17.06
CA LEU A 185 9.73 -11.29 -16.95
C LEU A 185 9.04 -12.65 -17.16
N PRO A 186 9.47 -13.55 -18.08
CA PRO A 186 8.88 -14.88 -18.21
C PRO A 186 9.05 -15.74 -16.96
N GLU A 187 10.20 -15.70 -16.31
CA GLU A 187 10.46 -16.45 -15.06
C GLU A 187 9.63 -15.88 -13.90
N ILE A 188 9.59 -14.56 -13.79
CA ILE A 188 8.76 -13.85 -12.81
C ILE A 188 7.28 -14.19 -13.01
N ASN A 189 6.79 -14.18 -14.26
CA ASN A 189 5.43 -14.59 -14.56
C ASN A 189 5.15 -16.04 -14.10
N GLY A 190 6.13 -16.93 -14.18
CA GLY A 190 6.04 -18.31 -13.73
C GLY A 190 5.66 -18.45 -12.24
N LEU A 191 6.04 -17.49 -11.38
CA LEU A 191 5.71 -17.51 -9.95
C LEU A 191 4.21 -17.43 -9.70
N TYR A 192 3.45 -16.77 -10.56
CA TYR A 192 2.01 -16.56 -10.43
C TYR A 192 1.16 -17.78 -10.82
N HIS A 193 1.77 -18.82 -11.39
CA HIS A 193 1.10 -20.05 -11.80
C HIS A 193 1.19 -21.17 -10.75
N LYS A 194 1.83 -20.93 -9.61
CA LYS A 194 2.11 -21.95 -8.60
C LYS A 194 0.94 -22.24 -7.64
N GLY A 195 -0.13 -21.45 -7.71
CA GLY A 195 -1.28 -21.59 -6.82
C GLY A 195 -1.04 -21.07 -5.40
N ILE A 196 0.09 -20.44 -5.14
CA ILE A 196 0.42 -19.77 -3.89
C ILE A 196 0.09 -18.29 -4.04
N LEU A 197 -0.62 -17.69 -3.09
CA LEU A 197 -0.81 -16.25 -3.00
C LEU A 197 -0.23 -15.73 -1.68
N SER A 198 0.99 -15.23 -1.76
CA SER A 198 1.72 -14.61 -0.66
C SER A 198 1.71 -13.07 -0.79
N ALA A 199 2.06 -12.37 0.29
CA ALA A 199 2.30 -10.93 0.26
C ALA A 199 3.39 -10.58 -0.76
N ARG A 200 4.45 -11.39 -0.82
CA ARG A 200 5.60 -11.17 -1.69
C ARG A 200 5.28 -11.18 -3.19
N LEU A 201 4.29 -11.94 -3.63
CA LEU A 201 3.85 -11.88 -5.05
C LEU A 201 3.27 -10.51 -5.42
N PHE A 202 2.55 -9.87 -4.51
CA PHE A 202 2.05 -8.52 -4.75
C PHE A 202 3.17 -7.48 -4.72
N ASP A 203 4.14 -7.63 -3.81
CA ASP A 203 5.34 -6.79 -3.77
C ASP A 203 6.17 -6.92 -5.08
N ILE A 204 6.29 -8.13 -5.63
CA ILE A 204 6.96 -8.38 -6.92
C ILE A 204 6.23 -7.63 -8.04
N ALA A 205 4.90 -7.74 -8.12
CA ALA A 205 4.15 -7.01 -9.14
C ALA A 205 4.34 -5.50 -9.02
N GLU A 206 4.35 -4.95 -7.81
CA GLU A 206 4.65 -3.53 -7.57
C GLU A 206 6.07 -3.15 -8.00
N SER A 207 7.03 -4.03 -7.75
CA SER A 207 8.43 -3.80 -8.15
C SER A 207 8.60 -3.86 -9.66
N VAL A 208 7.90 -4.75 -10.36
CA VAL A 208 7.85 -4.78 -11.84
C VAL A 208 7.24 -3.49 -12.38
N GLU A 209 6.13 -3.03 -11.81
CA GLU A 209 5.53 -1.76 -12.22
C GLU A 209 6.51 -0.60 -12.09
N ASN A 210 7.15 -0.46 -10.92
CA ASN A 210 8.13 0.60 -10.67
C ASN A 210 9.33 0.51 -11.63
N TYR A 211 9.87 -0.67 -11.81
CA TYR A 211 10.97 -0.94 -12.74
C TYR A 211 10.61 -0.51 -14.17
N VAL A 212 9.45 -0.92 -14.69
CA VAL A 212 8.99 -0.56 -16.03
C VAL A 212 8.65 0.93 -16.12
N LEU A 213 7.93 1.47 -15.11
CA LEU A 213 7.53 2.87 -15.07
C LEU A 213 8.75 3.80 -15.07
N PHE A 214 9.72 3.58 -14.18
CA PHE A 214 10.90 4.44 -14.07
C PHE A 214 11.80 4.30 -15.29
N GLY A 215 12.06 3.07 -15.75
CA GLY A 215 12.88 2.83 -16.93
C GLY A 215 12.29 3.50 -18.19
N MET A 216 10.99 3.35 -18.43
CA MET A 216 10.33 3.99 -19.57
C MET A 216 10.25 5.52 -19.41
N ALA A 217 9.99 6.02 -18.20
CA ALA A 217 9.90 7.45 -17.95
C ALA A 217 11.25 8.16 -18.19
N LEU A 218 12.34 7.58 -17.71
CA LEU A 218 13.70 8.10 -17.91
C LEU A 218 14.12 8.01 -19.38
N LYS A 219 13.97 6.85 -20.02
CA LYS A 219 14.30 6.63 -21.44
C LYS A 219 13.54 7.59 -22.36
N ASN A 220 12.26 7.80 -22.13
CA ASN A 220 11.40 8.60 -23.00
C ASN A 220 11.25 10.06 -22.53
N ARG A 221 11.86 10.45 -21.41
CA ARG A 221 11.70 11.76 -20.75
C ARG A 221 10.22 12.16 -20.56
N LYS A 222 9.37 11.16 -20.37
CA LYS A 222 7.92 11.30 -20.21
C LYS A 222 7.34 10.09 -19.49
N TYR A 223 6.38 10.31 -18.62
CA TYR A 223 5.64 9.21 -18.00
C TYR A 223 4.92 8.36 -19.05
N PRO A 224 5.11 7.04 -19.04
CA PRO A 224 4.47 6.14 -19.99
C PRO A 224 2.97 6.08 -19.74
N LYS A 225 2.23 5.80 -20.80
CA LYS A 225 0.83 5.40 -20.64
C LYS A 225 0.76 3.96 -20.14
N ILE A 226 -0.36 3.62 -19.53
CA ILE A 226 -0.65 2.27 -19.04
C ILE A 226 -0.52 1.25 -20.16
N GLU A 227 -1.06 1.58 -21.31
CA GLU A 227 -1.05 0.72 -22.50
C GLU A 227 0.37 0.41 -22.98
N ASP A 228 1.28 1.39 -22.89
CA ASP A 228 2.69 1.22 -23.27
C ASP A 228 3.40 0.27 -22.29
N MET A 229 3.16 0.41 -20.99
CA MET A 229 3.69 -0.48 -19.97
C MET A 229 3.14 -1.90 -20.11
N MET A 230 1.84 -2.04 -20.34
CA MET A 230 1.20 -3.33 -20.54
C MET A 230 1.72 -4.04 -21.80
N SER A 231 1.98 -3.29 -22.87
CA SER A 231 2.56 -3.81 -24.11
C SER A 231 3.99 -4.35 -23.89
N LEU A 232 4.79 -3.67 -23.06
CA LEU A 232 6.15 -4.14 -22.74
C LEU A 232 6.13 -5.46 -21.93
N ILE A 233 5.19 -5.60 -21.00
CA ILE A 233 5.09 -6.79 -20.14
C ILE A 233 4.46 -7.97 -20.88
N GLY A 234 3.62 -7.71 -21.88
CA GLY A 234 2.93 -8.72 -22.69
C GLY A 234 1.64 -9.26 -22.03
N GLU A 235 0.91 -10.08 -22.79
CA GLU A 235 -0.33 -10.70 -22.31
C GLU A 235 -0.03 -11.97 -21.50
N ASN A 236 0.01 -11.83 -20.18
CA ASN A 236 0.31 -12.94 -19.26
C ASN A 236 -0.36 -12.74 -17.89
N THR A 237 -0.11 -13.65 -16.95
CA THR A 237 -0.69 -13.58 -15.60
C THR A 237 -0.19 -12.38 -14.81
N LEU A 238 1.09 -12.07 -14.87
CA LEU A 238 1.68 -10.88 -14.24
C LEU A 238 0.99 -9.60 -14.71
N ASN A 239 0.68 -9.51 -16.02
CA ASN A 239 -0.05 -8.38 -16.58
C ASN A 239 -1.43 -8.19 -15.92
N GLN A 240 -2.15 -9.27 -15.62
CA GLN A 240 -3.43 -9.18 -14.91
C GLN A 240 -3.27 -8.59 -13.49
N TYR A 241 -2.20 -8.95 -12.77
CA TYR A 241 -1.90 -8.36 -11.44
C TYR A 241 -1.61 -6.87 -11.56
N LEU A 242 -0.77 -6.48 -12.50
CA LEU A 242 -0.41 -5.08 -12.71
C LEU A 242 -1.62 -4.24 -13.12
N TYR A 243 -2.40 -4.73 -14.06
CA TYR A 243 -3.63 -4.05 -14.47
C TYR A 243 -4.63 -3.91 -13.32
N THR A 244 -4.72 -4.93 -12.46
CA THR A 244 -5.54 -4.90 -11.26
C THR A 244 -5.08 -3.82 -10.28
N LYS A 245 -3.76 -3.70 -10.03
CA LYS A 245 -3.19 -2.63 -9.19
C LYS A 245 -3.52 -1.25 -9.74
N MET A 246 -3.33 -1.05 -11.04
CA MET A 246 -3.62 0.23 -11.68
C MET A 246 -5.11 0.57 -11.61
N MET A 247 -5.99 -0.41 -11.78
CA MET A 247 -7.42 -0.23 -11.56
C MET A 247 -7.75 0.12 -10.11
N ALA A 248 -7.15 -0.58 -9.16
CA ALA A 248 -7.35 -0.29 -7.74
C ALA A 248 -6.90 1.14 -7.39
N ASN A 249 -5.76 1.59 -7.91
CA ASN A 249 -5.30 2.99 -7.78
C ASN A 249 -6.32 3.99 -8.36
N CYS A 250 -6.91 3.69 -9.52
CA CYS A 250 -7.95 4.54 -10.10
C CYS A 250 -9.24 4.56 -9.27
N LEU A 251 -9.59 3.43 -8.65
CA LEU A 251 -10.77 3.32 -7.78
C LEU A 251 -10.62 4.13 -6.50
N THR A 252 -9.46 4.04 -5.86
CA THR A 252 -9.15 4.82 -4.67
C THR A 252 -9.01 6.31 -4.97
N ALA A 253 -8.82 6.63 -6.22
CA ALA A 253 -8.60 7.97 -6.74
C ALA A 253 -9.87 8.73 -7.16
N ASN A 254 -11.04 8.20 -6.89
CA ASN A 254 -12.35 8.84 -7.15
C ASN A 254 -12.62 9.30 -8.59
N ASP A 255 -11.89 8.78 -9.56
CA ASP A 255 -12.18 9.04 -10.98
C ASP A 255 -13.29 8.10 -11.48
N THR A 256 -14.52 8.39 -11.09
CA THR A 256 -15.70 7.57 -11.44
C THR A 256 -16.01 7.52 -12.94
N LEU A 257 -15.62 8.54 -13.71
CA LEU A 257 -15.81 8.57 -15.18
C LEU A 257 -14.76 7.72 -15.89
N ALA A 258 -13.50 7.84 -15.49
CA ALA A 258 -12.44 6.94 -15.98
C ALA A 258 -12.69 5.50 -15.54
N LEU A 259 -13.31 5.33 -14.39
CA LEU A 259 -13.67 4.04 -13.80
C LEU A 259 -14.59 3.23 -14.70
N ALA A 260 -15.71 3.81 -15.16
CA ALA A 260 -16.67 3.11 -16.01
C ALA A 260 -16.05 2.65 -17.33
N LYS A 261 -15.21 3.50 -17.94
CA LYS A 261 -14.49 3.17 -19.15
C LYS A 261 -13.44 2.07 -18.91
N ARG A 262 -12.71 2.15 -17.80
CA ARG A 262 -11.67 1.19 -17.44
C ARG A 262 -12.23 -0.13 -16.90
N HIS A 263 -13.43 -0.11 -16.32
CA HIS A 263 -14.09 -1.34 -15.87
C HIS A 263 -14.35 -2.30 -17.05
N ALA A 264 -14.77 -1.78 -18.18
CA ALA A 264 -14.95 -2.60 -19.39
C ALA A 264 -13.62 -3.20 -19.89
N GLN A 265 -12.53 -2.42 -19.83
CA GLN A 265 -11.17 -2.91 -20.15
C GLN A 265 -10.69 -3.91 -19.10
N PHE A 266 -10.93 -3.66 -17.81
CA PHE A 266 -10.60 -4.57 -16.74
C PHE A 266 -11.23 -5.94 -16.95
N ASP A 267 -12.52 -6.00 -17.26
CA ASP A 267 -13.24 -7.25 -17.52
C ASP A 267 -12.70 -8.01 -18.73
N SER A 268 -12.14 -7.32 -19.70
CA SER A 268 -11.51 -7.95 -20.87
C SER A 268 -10.14 -8.55 -20.57
N ILE A 269 -9.34 -7.93 -19.71
CA ILE A 269 -7.95 -8.30 -19.39
C ILE A 269 -7.88 -9.26 -18.21
N VAL A 270 -8.55 -8.92 -17.09
CA VAL A 270 -8.43 -9.67 -15.84
C VAL A 270 -9.45 -10.81 -15.79
N LYS A 271 -8.97 -12.03 -15.84
CA LYS A 271 -9.79 -13.27 -15.81
C LYS A 271 -9.71 -13.98 -14.45
N MET A 272 -8.72 -13.67 -13.63
CA MET A 272 -8.51 -14.34 -12.35
C MET A 272 -9.59 -13.97 -11.33
N PRO A 273 -10.34 -14.95 -10.79
CA PRO A 273 -11.50 -14.68 -9.94
C PRO A 273 -11.17 -13.86 -8.67
N HIS A 274 -10.03 -14.14 -8.04
CA HIS A 274 -9.61 -13.42 -6.82
C HIS A 274 -9.29 -11.95 -7.09
N LEU A 275 -8.67 -11.62 -8.24
CA LEU A 275 -8.40 -10.24 -8.62
C LEU A 275 -9.70 -9.48 -8.92
N ARG A 276 -10.65 -10.14 -9.61
CA ARG A 276 -11.97 -9.58 -9.90
C ARG A 276 -12.78 -9.32 -8.63
N ALA A 277 -12.83 -10.30 -7.71
CA ALA A 277 -13.52 -10.16 -6.44
C ALA A 277 -12.97 -8.99 -5.62
N GLN A 278 -11.65 -8.83 -5.60
CA GLN A 278 -10.98 -7.76 -4.87
C GLN A 278 -11.33 -6.37 -5.43
N ILE A 279 -11.24 -6.21 -6.74
CA ILE A 279 -11.59 -4.93 -7.39
C ILE A 279 -13.06 -4.60 -7.19
N THR A 280 -13.95 -5.58 -7.29
CA THR A 280 -15.38 -5.37 -7.03
C THR A 280 -15.62 -4.87 -5.59
N GLN A 281 -14.91 -5.42 -4.62
CA GLN A 281 -15.01 -4.99 -3.23
C GLN A 281 -14.51 -3.54 -3.05
N ILE A 282 -13.35 -3.20 -3.61
CA ILE A 282 -12.81 -1.84 -3.59
C ILE A 282 -13.79 -0.87 -4.27
N TYR A 283 -14.31 -1.23 -5.45
CA TYR A 283 -15.28 -0.43 -6.19
C TYR A 283 -16.53 -0.12 -5.36
N ASN A 284 -17.19 -1.15 -4.82
CA ASN A 284 -18.42 -0.98 -4.05
C ASN A 284 -18.20 -0.08 -2.83
N ARG A 285 -17.06 -0.23 -2.18
CA ARG A 285 -16.63 0.55 -1.02
C ARG A 285 -16.44 2.02 -1.38
N THR A 286 -15.68 2.31 -2.44
CA THR A 286 -15.46 3.67 -2.93
C THR A 286 -16.75 4.32 -3.39
N LYS A 287 -17.61 3.57 -4.10
CA LYS A 287 -18.93 4.04 -4.53
C LYS A 287 -19.80 4.42 -3.34
N SER A 288 -19.89 3.56 -2.32
CA SER A 288 -20.67 3.84 -1.10
C SER A 288 -20.17 5.11 -0.40
N TYR A 289 -18.85 5.31 -0.35
CA TYR A 289 -18.26 6.52 0.23
C TYR A 289 -18.61 7.78 -0.55
N LEU A 290 -18.56 7.72 -1.89
CA LEU A 290 -18.89 8.87 -2.75
C LEU A 290 -20.38 9.24 -2.70
N GLU A 291 -21.25 8.24 -2.58
CA GLU A 291 -22.70 8.45 -2.44
C GLU A 291 -23.06 9.03 -1.05
N ASN A 292 -22.25 8.75 -0.04
CA ASN A 292 -22.45 9.22 1.34
C ASN A 292 -21.17 9.86 1.90
N PRO A 293 -20.78 11.07 1.46
CA PRO A 293 -19.61 11.76 1.97
C PRO A 293 -19.71 11.98 3.48
N GLN A 294 -18.66 11.65 4.21
CA GLN A 294 -18.68 11.72 5.67
C GLN A 294 -17.97 12.96 6.17
N SER A 295 -18.40 13.51 7.31
CA SER A 295 -17.73 14.61 7.98
C SER A 295 -16.34 14.18 8.46
N VAL A 296 -15.33 15.05 8.35
CA VAL A 296 -13.97 14.82 8.87
C VAL A 296 -13.97 14.57 10.37
N SER A 297 -14.89 15.21 11.11
CA SER A 297 -15.03 15.00 12.55
C SER A 297 -15.63 13.65 12.94
N ASP A 298 -16.43 13.06 12.04
CA ASP A 298 -17.16 11.83 12.29
C ASP A 298 -16.44 10.59 11.74
N ASN A 299 -15.65 10.79 10.67
CA ASN A 299 -14.86 9.73 10.08
C ASN A 299 -13.51 10.26 9.61
N LEU A 300 -12.57 9.92 10.36
CA LEU A 300 -11.19 9.86 9.93
C LEU A 300 -11.14 8.88 8.77
N LEU A 301 -10.45 9.24 7.69
CA LEU A 301 -10.11 8.30 6.64
C LEU A 301 -9.26 7.20 7.26
N TYR A 302 -9.91 6.21 7.82
CA TYR A 302 -9.22 4.98 8.11
C TYR A 302 -8.79 4.38 6.78
N GLY A 303 -7.56 4.03 6.68
CA GLY A 303 -6.98 3.41 5.51
C GLY A 303 -7.63 2.13 5.08
N VAL A 304 -8.57 1.67 5.82
CA VAL A 304 -9.54 0.66 5.45
C VAL A 304 -10.79 0.96 6.21
N PHE A 305 -11.83 1.09 5.48
CA PHE A 305 -13.17 1.26 5.95
C PHE A 305 -13.50 0.17 6.99
N HIS A 306 -13.37 0.48 8.26
CA HIS A 306 -13.86 -0.38 9.31
C HIS A 306 -15.39 -0.25 9.31
N GLU A 307 -16.08 -1.38 9.14
CA GLU A 307 -17.54 -1.44 9.17
C GLU A 307 -18.16 -1.01 10.52
N ASN A 308 -17.33 -0.78 11.55
CA ASN A 308 -17.75 -0.44 12.90
C ASN A 308 -17.10 0.83 13.44
N ALA A 309 -17.13 1.94 12.71
CA ALA A 309 -16.68 3.24 13.19
C ALA A 309 -17.66 3.87 14.21
N SER A 310 -18.03 3.18 15.27
CA SER A 310 -18.92 3.69 16.32
C SER A 310 -18.20 4.16 17.60
N GLN A 311 -16.89 4.40 17.55
CA GLN A 311 -16.19 4.97 18.71
C GLN A 311 -15.53 6.29 18.35
N LYS A 312 -16.16 7.40 18.76
CA LYS A 312 -15.54 8.72 18.92
C LYS A 312 -14.44 8.63 20.00
N THR A 313 -13.23 8.27 19.60
CA THR A 313 -12.06 8.53 20.45
C THR A 313 -11.44 9.83 19.94
N SER A 314 -11.48 10.87 20.76
CA SER A 314 -10.70 12.09 20.55
C SER A 314 -9.21 11.70 20.49
N MET A 315 -8.66 11.68 19.29
CA MET A 315 -7.26 11.35 19.07
C MET A 315 -6.45 12.64 19.21
N SER A 316 -5.75 12.80 20.34
CA SER A 316 -4.98 14.00 20.65
C SER A 316 -3.94 14.36 19.56
N PHE A 317 -3.40 13.38 18.84
CA PHE A 317 -2.48 13.65 17.74
C PHE A 317 -3.15 14.29 16.52
N MET A 318 -4.49 14.21 16.38
CA MET A 318 -5.27 14.86 15.32
C MET A 318 -5.70 16.29 15.68
N GLU A 319 -5.50 16.74 16.91
CA GLU A 319 -5.90 18.09 17.35
C GLU A 319 -5.40 19.20 16.41
N PRO A 320 -4.13 19.23 15.96
CA PRO A 320 -3.67 20.26 15.05
C PRO A 320 -4.46 20.30 13.72
N ILE A 321 -4.88 19.12 13.22
CA ILE A 321 -5.72 19.04 12.02
C ILE A 321 -7.12 19.61 12.30
N TYR A 322 -7.70 19.29 13.46
CA TYR A 322 -9.02 19.85 13.83
C TYR A 322 -8.96 21.37 14.00
N GLU A 323 -7.90 21.92 14.57
CA GLU A 323 -7.69 23.37 14.65
C GLU A 323 -7.60 24.03 13.26
N MET A 324 -6.88 23.40 12.31
CA MET A 324 -6.81 23.86 10.92
C MET A 324 -8.19 23.87 10.27
N LEU A 325 -8.97 22.80 10.45
CA LEU A 325 -10.33 22.69 9.91
C LEU A 325 -11.28 23.72 10.53
N GLU A 326 -11.17 23.97 11.83
CA GLU A 326 -11.98 24.95 12.52
C GLU A 326 -11.64 26.37 12.11
N LYS A 327 -10.35 26.69 12.00
CA LYS A 327 -9.84 28.00 11.49
C LYS A 327 -10.44 28.35 10.11
N ASP A 328 -10.58 27.34 9.26
CA ASP A 328 -11.03 27.52 7.88
C ASP A 328 -12.44 26.94 7.64
N ARG A 329 -13.24 26.84 8.69
CA ARG A 329 -14.64 26.43 8.61
C ARG A 329 -15.43 27.22 7.55
N GLY A 330 -16.18 26.52 6.73
CA GLY A 330 -17.00 27.12 5.66
C GLY A 330 -16.23 27.44 4.37
N LYS A 331 -14.95 27.12 4.30
CA LYS A 331 -14.15 27.16 3.08
C LYS A 331 -13.95 25.77 2.51
N VAL A 332 -13.58 25.67 1.24
CA VAL A 332 -13.02 24.45 0.66
C VAL A 332 -11.58 24.31 1.10
N ILE A 333 -11.18 23.16 1.59
CA ILE A 333 -9.82 22.91 2.10
C ILE A 333 -9.19 21.81 1.27
N TYR A 334 -7.95 22.04 0.86
CA TYR A 334 -7.17 21.09 0.08
C TYR A 334 -5.84 20.82 0.76
N PHE A 335 -5.61 19.60 1.16
CA PHE A 335 -4.34 19.12 1.71
C PHE A 335 -3.51 18.49 0.60
N ASP A 336 -2.23 18.86 0.54
CA ASP A 336 -1.21 18.34 -0.36
C ASP A 336 -0.06 17.78 0.50
N PHE A 337 0.07 16.46 0.53
CA PHE A 337 1.15 15.75 1.23
C PHE A 337 2.24 15.37 0.25
N TRP A 338 3.47 15.79 0.54
CA TRP A 338 4.60 15.58 -0.36
C TRP A 338 5.94 15.44 0.36
N VAL A 339 6.98 15.00 -0.37
CA VAL A 339 8.36 14.92 0.08
C VAL A 339 9.30 15.33 -1.05
N LYS A 340 10.50 15.83 -0.73
CA LYS A 340 11.47 16.33 -1.72
C LYS A 340 11.94 15.25 -2.71
N TRP A 341 12.15 14.04 -2.24
CA TRP A 341 12.61 12.91 -3.04
C TRP A 341 11.51 12.21 -3.86
N CYS A 342 10.37 12.85 -4.03
CA CYS A 342 9.23 12.35 -4.80
C CYS A 342 9.09 13.13 -6.12
N PRO A 343 9.65 12.65 -7.24
CA PRO A 343 9.57 13.35 -8.52
C PRO A 343 8.12 13.65 -8.96
N PRO A 344 7.14 12.75 -8.80
CA PRO A 344 5.74 13.07 -9.09
C PRO A 344 5.19 14.23 -8.25
N CYS A 345 5.64 14.37 -6.99
CA CYS A 345 5.24 15.49 -6.15
C CYS A 345 5.75 16.83 -6.72
N LEU A 346 7.02 16.83 -7.10
CA LEU A 346 7.68 18.04 -7.62
C LEU A 346 7.08 18.51 -8.96
N THR A 347 6.58 17.57 -9.78
CA THR A 347 5.88 17.92 -11.04
C THR A 347 4.53 18.59 -10.81
N GLU A 348 3.91 18.37 -9.64
CA GLU A 348 2.62 18.98 -9.30
C GLU A 348 2.73 20.38 -8.68
N MET A 349 3.94 20.87 -8.37
CA MET A 349 4.15 22.20 -7.77
C MET A 349 3.66 23.33 -8.68
N GLU A 350 3.89 23.25 -9.99
CA GLU A 350 3.39 24.25 -10.93
C GLU A 350 1.85 24.18 -11.12
N PRO A 351 1.26 23.01 -11.33
CA PRO A 351 -0.21 22.81 -11.28
C PRO A 351 -0.85 23.33 -9.99
N LEU A 352 -0.20 23.14 -8.82
CA LEU A 352 -0.69 23.61 -7.52
C LEU A 352 -0.77 25.15 -7.47
N LYS A 353 0.26 25.84 -7.97
CA LYS A 353 0.26 27.31 -8.10
C LYS A 353 -0.84 27.80 -9.05
N GLN A 354 -1.01 27.13 -10.17
CA GLN A 354 -2.09 27.44 -11.12
C GLN A 354 -3.46 27.21 -10.50
N LEU A 355 -3.63 26.16 -9.71
CA LEU A 355 -4.85 25.91 -8.97
C LEU A 355 -5.10 27.04 -7.98
N ARG A 356 -4.10 27.41 -7.17
CA ARG A 356 -4.20 28.51 -6.21
C ARG A 356 -4.60 29.84 -6.86
N SER A 357 -4.05 30.17 -8.02
CA SER A 357 -4.31 31.44 -8.70
C SER A 357 -5.76 31.62 -9.18
N LYS A 358 -6.52 30.53 -9.31
CA LYS A 358 -7.91 30.54 -9.81
C LYS A 358 -8.96 30.86 -8.75
N TYR A 359 -8.64 30.69 -7.48
CA TYR A 359 -9.61 30.83 -6.40
C TYR A 359 -9.14 31.83 -5.34
N SER A 360 -10.06 32.53 -4.71
CA SER A 360 -9.79 33.36 -3.55
C SER A 360 -9.36 32.51 -2.35
N THR A 361 -8.50 33.05 -1.48
CA THR A 361 -8.19 32.44 -0.17
C THR A 361 -9.40 32.40 0.78
N LYS A 362 -10.46 33.14 0.44
CA LYS A 362 -11.75 33.05 1.16
C LYS A 362 -12.58 31.85 0.73
N ASP A 363 -12.32 31.29 -0.45
CA ASP A 363 -13.06 30.15 -1.01
C ASP A 363 -12.32 28.83 -0.90
N LEU A 364 -11.01 28.86 -1.19
CA LEU A 364 -10.13 27.70 -1.16
C LEU A 364 -8.90 27.95 -0.30
N VAL A 365 -8.64 27.12 0.66
CA VAL A 365 -7.37 27.09 1.42
C VAL A 365 -6.58 25.87 1.00
N ILE A 366 -5.29 26.03 0.77
CA ILE A 366 -4.36 24.96 0.39
C ILE A 366 -3.31 24.84 1.49
N TYR A 367 -3.23 23.67 2.10
CA TYR A 367 -2.20 23.27 3.04
C TYR A 367 -1.23 22.31 2.34
N SER A 368 -0.01 22.79 2.06
CA SER A 368 1.04 21.98 1.45
C SER A 368 1.99 21.49 2.56
N ILE A 369 1.91 20.22 2.88
CA ILE A 369 2.53 19.56 4.04
C ILE A 369 3.68 18.70 3.57
N CYS A 370 4.91 19.06 3.96
CA CYS A 370 6.12 18.33 3.61
C CYS A 370 6.63 17.51 4.79
N GLY A 371 6.81 16.20 4.55
CA GLY A 371 7.39 15.25 5.50
C GLY A 371 8.88 14.96 5.30
N SER A 372 9.59 15.70 4.45
CA SER A 372 11.03 15.50 4.20
C SER A 372 11.88 15.92 5.38
N GLU A 373 13.01 15.23 5.56
CA GLU A 373 14.12 15.64 6.43
C GLU A 373 15.40 15.73 5.59
N PRO A 374 16.29 16.70 5.83
CA PRO A 374 16.20 17.77 6.83
C PRO A 374 15.31 18.94 6.36
N LYS A 375 15.01 19.87 7.28
CA LYS A 375 14.15 21.05 7.04
C LYS A 375 14.70 21.99 5.96
N GLU A 376 16.01 22.12 5.88
CA GLU A 376 16.71 22.93 4.89
C GLU A 376 16.33 22.49 3.46
N GLU A 377 16.16 21.20 3.23
CA GLU A 377 15.73 20.66 1.95
C GLU A 377 14.30 21.08 1.56
N TRP A 378 13.40 21.15 2.54
CA TRP A 378 12.06 21.68 2.35
C TRP A 378 12.12 23.19 1.99
N GLU A 379 12.92 23.98 2.71
CA GLU A 379 13.11 25.42 2.44
C GLU A 379 13.65 25.67 1.04
N GLU A 380 14.66 24.89 0.60
CA GLU A 380 15.18 24.94 -0.77
C GLU A 380 14.09 24.67 -1.83
N CYS A 381 13.23 23.69 -1.58
CA CYS A 381 12.12 23.39 -2.48
C CYS A 381 11.10 24.55 -2.54
N LEU A 382 10.76 25.16 -1.40
CA LEU A 382 9.86 26.31 -1.38
C LEU A 382 10.37 27.48 -2.24
N ASP A 383 11.68 27.73 -2.17
CA ASP A 383 12.31 28.80 -2.95
C ASP A 383 12.43 28.41 -4.43
N LYS A 384 12.93 27.22 -4.73
CA LYS A 384 13.07 26.69 -6.09
C LYS A 384 11.76 26.70 -6.87
N TYR A 385 10.67 26.27 -6.24
CA TYR A 385 9.35 26.21 -6.88
C TYR A 385 8.52 27.47 -6.64
N SER A 386 9.05 28.46 -5.94
CA SER A 386 8.40 29.75 -5.62
C SER A 386 7.02 29.55 -4.98
N LEU A 387 6.94 28.72 -3.94
CA LEU A 387 5.68 28.45 -3.24
C LEU A 387 5.37 29.47 -2.15
N ARG A 388 6.38 30.18 -1.62
CA ARG A 388 6.21 31.18 -0.56
C ARG A 388 5.34 32.36 -1.01
N ASN A 389 4.55 32.88 -0.09
CA ASN A 389 3.75 34.09 -0.27
C ASN A 389 2.72 34.05 -1.42
N ARG A 390 2.22 32.85 -1.75
CA ARG A 390 1.22 32.67 -2.81
C ARG A 390 -0.18 32.34 -2.30
N GLY A 391 -0.43 32.45 -1.00
CA GLY A 391 -1.70 32.00 -0.39
C GLY A 391 -1.80 30.48 -0.31
N ILE A 392 -0.64 29.79 -0.32
CA ILE A 392 -0.48 28.37 0.03
C ILE A 392 0.16 28.33 1.41
N GLU A 393 -0.49 27.67 2.35
CA GLU A 393 0.02 27.45 3.71
C GLU A 393 1.05 26.31 3.67
N CYS A 394 2.34 26.68 3.55
CA CYS A 394 3.43 25.70 3.49
C CYS A 394 3.82 25.25 4.89
N ILE A 395 3.70 23.96 5.19
CA ILE A 395 3.93 23.37 6.51
C ILE A 395 5.09 22.38 6.43
N TYR A 396 6.07 22.56 7.32
CA TYR A 396 7.04 21.51 7.62
C TYR A 396 6.48 20.61 8.71
N ALA A 397 6.19 19.36 8.35
CA ALA A 397 5.38 18.47 9.16
C ALA A 397 5.97 18.19 10.55
N ASN A 398 7.29 17.98 10.63
CA ASN A 398 7.95 17.64 11.88
C ASN A 398 7.94 18.78 12.91
N ASP A 399 8.02 20.04 12.48
CA ASP A 399 7.93 21.19 13.39
C ASP A 399 6.49 21.44 13.83
N PHE A 400 5.54 21.27 12.91
CA PHE A 400 4.15 21.64 13.16
C PHE A 400 3.39 20.57 13.97
N PHE A 401 3.53 19.29 13.60
CA PHE A 401 2.83 18.17 14.23
C PHE A 401 3.71 17.43 15.26
N GLY A 402 5.04 17.50 15.10
CA GLY A 402 5.99 16.56 15.68
C GLY A 402 6.07 15.27 14.86
N LYS A 403 7.27 14.69 14.73
CA LYS A 403 7.55 13.53 13.87
C LYS A 403 6.62 12.33 14.14
N GLU A 404 6.43 11.99 15.40
CA GLU A 404 5.60 10.86 15.82
C GLU A 404 4.11 11.10 15.52
N ASN A 405 3.61 12.30 15.80
CA ASN A 405 2.21 12.65 15.52
C ASN A 405 1.96 12.72 14.01
N TYR A 406 2.91 13.26 13.23
CA TYR A 406 2.79 13.27 11.78
C TYR A 406 2.67 11.86 11.21
N GLN A 407 3.48 10.92 11.70
CA GLN A 407 3.36 9.51 11.30
C GLN A 407 1.99 8.92 11.65
N LYS A 408 1.46 9.22 12.84
CA LYS A 408 0.12 8.80 13.25
C LYS A 408 -0.97 9.42 12.37
N ILE A 409 -0.86 10.71 12.01
CA ILE A 409 -1.76 11.40 11.08
C ILE A 409 -1.72 10.73 9.71
N CYS A 410 -0.53 10.46 9.17
CA CYS A 410 -0.38 9.76 7.90
C CYS A 410 -1.05 8.39 7.93
N ASN A 411 -0.82 7.61 8.97
CA ASN A 411 -1.46 6.30 9.14
C ASN A 411 -2.98 6.42 9.23
N GLN A 412 -3.48 7.40 9.98
CA GLN A 412 -4.89 7.64 10.18
C GLN A 412 -5.61 8.04 8.87
N TRP A 413 -4.96 8.86 8.06
CA TRP A 413 -5.48 9.33 6.78
C TRP A 413 -5.04 8.49 5.58
N ASN A 414 -4.43 7.34 5.84
CA ASN A 414 -3.91 6.43 4.82
C ASN A 414 -2.93 7.10 3.84
N VAL A 415 -2.17 8.08 4.34
CA VAL A 415 -1.15 8.78 3.58
C VAL A 415 0.14 7.96 3.63
N HIS A 416 0.25 6.96 2.78
CA HIS A 416 1.41 6.09 2.73
C HIS A 416 2.28 6.29 1.50
N ASP A 417 1.69 6.78 0.40
CA ASP A 417 2.40 7.16 -0.82
C ASP A 417 2.35 8.66 -1.03
N MET A 418 3.38 9.17 -1.65
CA MET A 418 3.47 10.58 -2.05
C MET A 418 3.49 10.66 -3.58
N PRO A 419 2.81 11.63 -4.18
CA PRO A 419 1.96 12.63 -3.55
C PRO A 419 0.62 12.05 -3.09
N TYR A 420 0.06 12.61 -2.02
CA TYR A 420 -1.27 12.29 -1.55
C TYR A 420 -2.06 13.56 -1.26
N TYR A 421 -3.33 13.56 -1.57
CA TYR A 421 -4.18 14.74 -1.49
C TYR A 421 -5.49 14.44 -0.78
N ILE A 422 -6.08 15.47 -0.14
CA ILE A 422 -7.41 15.38 0.46
C ILE A 422 -8.15 16.67 0.17
N LEU A 423 -9.34 16.56 -0.42
CA LEU A 423 -10.23 17.68 -0.69
C LEU A 423 -11.45 17.64 0.24
N ILE A 424 -11.69 18.73 0.94
CA ILE A 424 -12.78 18.88 1.90
C ILE A 424 -13.68 20.02 1.45
N ASN A 425 -15.00 19.76 1.42
CA ASN A 425 -15.99 20.77 1.06
C ASN A 425 -16.29 21.75 2.21
N ARG A 426 -17.10 22.77 1.93
CA ARG A 426 -17.50 23.82 2.92
C ARG A 426 -18.24 23.29 4.15
N LYS A 427 -18.78 22.06 4.08
CA LYS A 427 -19.46 21.38 5.19
C LYS A 427 -18.49 20.53 6.04
N GLY A 428 -17.18 20.53 5.74
CA GLY A 428 -16.20 19.70 6.41
C GLY A 428 -16.24 18.22 6.00
N GLN A 429 -16.80 17.90 4.83
CA GLN A 429 -16.87 16.54 4.32
C GLN A 429 -15.75 16.32 3.32
N ILE A 430 -15.08 15.16 3.41
CA ILE A 430 -14.10 14.75 2.43
C ILE A 430 -14.83 14.34 1.15
N ILE A 431 -14.52 14.99 0.04
CA ILE A 431 -15.16 14.77 -1.26
C ILE A 431 -14.20 14.23 -2.33
N ASP A 432 -12.88 14.26 -2.07
CA ASP A 432 -11.87 13.65 -2.90
C ASP A 432 -10.61 13.36 -2.09
N PHE A 433 -9.85 12.30 -2.44
CA PHE A 433 -8.60 11.95 -1.77
C PHE A 433 -7.73 11.03 -2.64
N GLY A 434 -6.46 10.84 -2.21
CA GLY A 434 -5.52 9.94 -2.86
C GLY A 434 -4.64 10.62 -3.91
N SER A 435 -3.78 9.83 -4.55
CA SER A 435 -2.77 10.32 -5.51
C SER A 435 -3.36 10.88 -6.81
N SER A 436 -4.60 10.57 -7.13
CA SER A 436 -5.26 11.10 -8.34
C SER A 436 -5.97 12.42 -8.11
N ALA A 437 -6.24 12.80 -6.87
CA ALA A 437 -6.74 14.13 -6.52
C ALA A 437 -5.62 15.18 -6.67
N ARG A 438 -4.77 15.02 -7.71
CA ARG A 438 -3.62 15.87 -7.98
C ARG A 438 -4.01 17.16 -8.70
N PRO A 439 -3.30 18.27 -8.48
CA PRO A 439 -3.61 19.58 -9.07
C PRO A 439 -3.66 19.60 -10.60
N SER A 440 -2.88 18.75 -11.26
CA SER A 440 -2.90 18.61 -12.72
C SER A 440 -4.14 17.87 -13.26
N ASN A 441 -4.89 17.15 -12.41
CA ASN A 441 -6.06 16.41 -12.85
C ASN A 441 -7.26 17.35 -13.14
N PRO A 442 -7.81 17.35 -14.36
CA PRO A 442 -8.97 18.17 -14.71
C PRO A 442 -10.20 17.90 -13.84
N ASN A 443 -10.38 16.65 -13.39
CA ASN A 443 -11.52 16.25 -12.57
C ASN A 443 -11.47 16.87 -11.17
N LEU A 444 -10.28 17.01 -10.59
CA LEU A 444 -10.10 17.74 -9.33
C LEU A 444 -10.59 19.18 -9.47
N ARG A 445 -10.21 19.86 -10.57
CA ARG A 445 -10.61 21.24 -10.81
C ARG A 445 -12.12 21.40 -10.88
N SER A 446 -12.81 20.48 -11.56
CA SER A 446 -14.28 20.47 -11.63
C SER A 446 -14.91 20.29 -10.25
N ARG A 447 -14.38 19.39 -9.42
CA ARG A 447 -14.86 19.17 -8.05
C ARG A 447 -14.63 20.35 -7.13
N ILE A 448 -13.48 20.99 -7.20
CA ILE A 448 -13.21 22.21 -6.44
C ILE A 448 -14.19 23.32 -6.86
N GLU A 449 -14.41 23.48 -8.17
CA GLU A 449 -15.34 24.49 -8.69
C GLU A 449 -16.77 24.26 -8.19
N GLU A 450 -17.21 22.99 -8.18
CA GLU A 450 -18.51 22.61 -7.64
C GLU A 450 -18.57 22.85 -6.12
N ALA A 451 -17.55 22.44 -5.36
CA ALA A 451 -17.47 22.63 -3.92
C ALA A 451 -17.44 24.12 -3.51
N VAL A 452 -16.78 24.98 -4.32
CA VAL A 452 -16.75 26.43 -4.10
C VAL A 452 -18.10 27.06 -4.41
N LYS A 453 -18.82 26.62 -5.46
CA LYS A 453 -20.15 27.14 -5.85
C LYS A 453 -21.25 26.72 -4.89
N ASN A 454 -21.14 25.57 -4.27
CA ASN A 454 -22.15 25.05 -3.34
C ASN A 454 -22.08 25.76 -1.98
N ILE A 455 -22.79 26.90 -1.88
CA ILE A 455 -22.86 27.75 -0.67
C ILE A 455 -23.95 27.27 0.31
N LYS A 456 -24.72 26.22 -0.05
CA LYS A 456 -25.82 25.69 0.79
C LYS A 456 -25.49 24.39 1.47
#